data_186c74dc6e21b95678a3f13ebfa40454
#
_entry.id   186c74dc6e21b95678a3f13ebfa40454
#
_cell.length_a   1.000
_cell.length_b   1.000
_cell.length_c   1.000
_cell.angle_alpha   90.00
_cell.angle_beta   90.00
_cell.angle_gamma   90.00
#
_symmetry.space_group_name_H-M   'P 1'
#
loop_
_entity.id
_entity.type
_entity.pdbx_description
1 polymer ?
#
loop_
_entity_poly.entity_id
_entity_poly.type
_entity_poly.pdbx_seq_one_letter_code
_entity_poly.pdbx_strand_id
1 'polypeptide(L)'
;MGVNNSDEGSSPVEADEDQHQRRYGDTPDGGLLAWTQVAMGHLVIFNCWGYITSFGFFQQYYVEQLRRSASDISWIGSTQMFLLNFVGFFSGRTVDSGHLRLSLTLGCALQVAGVFSTAFATRYWHLFLAQGVCSGLGHGFLFAPVVAILPTYFGRNRAVAVSLATCGASTGGMVFPLIAHLAMPRLGFRWTVLIMGCVVGFNAVVIVCFTRARVPTRKPRSLFDFRAFAEVPYTLFAVGSFFALWGIYFAYFYIGVFGRAVLDLSQTQSLLSIIVMNGVGLFGRVIPALLADRYFGILNTLISAVGVSGILILGWAGVSSTEGLFGWAVVYGIAANATQSLFPAAVGDLSTDPTRVGTKVGMILAVVSVSCFTGPPIGGRLIALHDGNYLYAQLFGGLAMLAGCLTYVVVAFQRPKKMT
;
A
#
# COMPACT_ATOMS: atom_id res chain seq x y z
N MET A 1 24.26 2.06 -63.93
CA MET A 1 23.61 1.00 -63.11
C MET A 1 24.13 1.24 -61.69
N GLY A 2 23.40 1.97 -60.90
CA GLY A 2 23.70 2.23 -59.48
C GLY A 2 22.64 1.53 -58.64
N VAL A 3 23.05 0.56 -57.87
CA VAL A 3 22.22 -0.10 -56.86
C VAL A 3 22.39 0.70 -55.56
N ASN A 4 21.33 1.42 -55.18
CA ASN A 4 21.23 2.05 -53.88
C ASN A 4 20.68 1.00 -52.89
N ASN A 5 21.56 0.43 -52.08
CA ASN A 5 21.18 -0.34 -50.90
C ASN A 5 21.32 0.60 -49.67
N SER A 6 20.25 1.24 -49.28
CA SER A 6 20.07 1.88 -47.99
C SER A 6 19.12 1.02 -47.11
N ASP A 7 19.61 -0.13 -46.67
CA ASP A 7 19.06 -0.84 -45.52
C ASP A 7 19.72 -0.22 -44.26
N GLU A 8 19.23 0.92 -43.81
CA GLU A 8 19.46 1.39 -42.43
C GLU A 8 18.72 0.45 -41.48
N GLY A 9 19.47 -0.50 -40.93
CA GLY A 9 18.99 -1.38 -39.88
C GLY A 9 18.59 -0.55 -38.67
N SER A 10 17.27 -0.45 -38.40
CA SER A 10 16.76 0.12 -37.15
C SER A 10 17.45 -0.55 -35.95
N SER A 11 17.86 0.26 -34.97
CA SER A 11 18.49 -0.27 -33.75
C SER A 11 17.55 -1.30 -33.07
N PRO A 12 18.10 -2.30 -32.37
CA PRO A 12 17.27 -3.28 -31.67
C PRO A 12 16.24 -2.64 -30.71
N VAL A 13 16.52 -1.42 -30.21
CA VAL A 13 15.64 -0.63 -29.34
C VAL A 13 14.49 -0.03 -30.17
N GLU A 14 14.75 0.52 -31.35
CA GLU A 14 13.70 1.06 -32.24
C GLU A 14 12.80 -0.04 -32.80
N ALA A 15 13.37 -1.21 -33.09
CA ALA A 15 12.58 -2.35 -33.55
C ALA A 15 11.67 -2.91 -32.44
N ASP A 16 12.09 -2.85 -31.17
CA ASP A 16 11.27 -3.28 -30.02
C ASP A 16 10.20 -2.21 -29.67
N GLU A 17 10.51 -0.92 -29.81
CA GLU A 17 9.54 0.17 -29.68
C GLU A 17 8.50 0.15 -30.81
N ASP A 18 8.89 -0.09 -32.05
CA ASP A 18 8.01 -0.17 -33.19
C ASP A 18 7.11 -1.45 -33.13
N GLN A 19 7.66 -2.58 -32.65
CA GLN A 19 6.86 -3.77 -32.32
C GLN A 19 5.92 -3.54 -31.16
N HIS A 20 6.31 -2.74 -30.16
CA HIS A 20 5.47 -2.38 -29.03
C HIS A 20 4.33 -1.46 -29.48
N GLN A 21 4.61 -0.44 -30.29
CA GLN A 21 3.60 0.45 -30.88
C GLN A 21 2.64 -0.28 -31.84
N ARG A 22 3.14 -1.15 -32.72
CA ARG A 22 2.28 -1.97 -33.61
C ARG A 22 1.41 -2.96 -32.84
N ARG A 23 1.87 -3.43 -31.66
CA ARG A 23 1.16 -4.44 -30.86
C ARG A 23 0.14 -3.87 -29.89
N TYR A 24 0.34 -2.63 -29.42
CA TYR A 24 -0.47 -2.03 -28.35
C TYR A 24 -1.24 -0.79 -28.79
N GLY A 25 -0.96 -0.21 -29.95
CA GLY A 25 -1.45 1.12 -30.34
C GLY A 25 -0.93 2.19 -29.40
N ASP A 26 -1.06 3.46 -29.75
CA ASP A 26 -0.70 4.57 -28.86
C ASP A 26 -1.50 4.49 -27.56
N THR A 27 -0.81 4.65 -26.42
CA THR A 27 -1.49 4.77 -25.13
C THR A 27 -2.46 5.94 -25.21
N PRO A 28 -3.75 5.80 -24.81
CA PRO A 28 -4.73 6.87 -24.97
C PRO A 28 -4.34 8.16 -24.26
N ASP A 29 -3.44 8.09 -23.23
CA ASP A 29 -3.01 9.19 -22.36
C ASP A 29 -4.14 10.09 -21.80
N GLY A 30 -5.38 9.59 -21.87
CA GLY A 30 -6.56 10.31 -21.42
C GLY A 30 -7.86 9.72 -21.98
N GLY A 31 -8.91 10.54 -21.97
CA GLY A 31 -10.26 10.13 -22.37
C GLY A 31 -11.05 9.47 -21.25
N LEU A 32 -12.35 9.38 -21.41
CA LEU A 32 -13.28 8.93 -20.37
C LEU A 32 -12.94 7.51 -19.87
N LEU A 33 -12.59 6.60 -20.77
CA LEU A 33 -12.29 5.21 -20.41
C LEU A 33 -11.04 5.11 -19.52
N ALA A 34 -9.96 5.83 -19.87
CA ALA A 34 -8.71 5.81 -19.09
C ALA A 34 -8.91 6.40 -17.69
N TRP A 35 -9.58 7.55 -17.58
CA TRP A 35 -9.88 8.16 -16.29
C TRP A 35 -10.88 7.36 -15.45
N THR A 36 -11.79 6.63 -16.09
CA THR A 36 -12.65 5.66 -15.39
C THR A 36 -11.79 4.56 -14.74
N GLN A 37 -10.73 4.07 -15.39
CA GLN A 37 -9.85 3.08 -14.75
C GLN A 37 -9.08 3.67 -13.56
N VAL A 38 -8.69 4.94 -13.60
CA VAL A 38 -8.11 5.64 -12.45
C VAL A 38 -9.11 5.69 -11.28
N ALA A 39 -10.38 6.02 -11.57
CA ALA A 39 -11.43 6.01 -10.56
C ALA A 39 -11.67 4.60 -9.99
N MET A 40 -11.66 3.55 -10.83
CA MET A 40 -11.74 2.16 -10.33
C MET A 40 -10.54 1.78 -9.48
N GLY A 41 -9.34 2.18 -9.89
CA GLY A 41 -8.12 2.03 -9.10
C GLY A 41 -8.22 2.72 -7.74
N HIS A 42 -8.74 3.95 -7.71
CA HIS A 42 -9.00 4.68 -6.47
C HIS A 42 -9.98 3.92 -5.55
N LEU A 43 -11.10 3.44 -6.09
CA LEU A 43 -12.10 2.69 -5.30
C LEU A 43 -11.54 1.36 -4.77
N VAL A 44 -10.73 0.64 -5.55
CA VAL A 44 -10.07 -0.58 -5.07
C VAL A 44 -9.11 -0.27 -3.93
N ILE A 45 -8.27 0.75 -4.09
CA ILE A 45 -7.30 1.15 -3.08
C ILE A 45 -7.99 1.74 -1.85
N PHE A 46 -9.09 2.48 -2.03
CA PHE A 46 -9.98 2.92 -0.96
C PHE A 46 -10.50 1.74 -0.13
N ASN A 47 -11.05 0.74 -0.80
CA ASN A 47 -11.61 -0.43 -0.13
C ASN A 47 -10.52 -1.29 0.56
N CYS A 48 -9.35 -1.46 -0.06
CA CYS A 48 -8.29 -2.31 0.46
C CYS A 48 -7.42 -1.57 1.50
N TRP A 49 -6.61 -0.62 1.03
CA TRP A 49 -5.67 0.10 1.87
C TRP A 49 -6.33 1.09 2.81
N GLY A 50 -7.42 1.74 2.38
CA GLY A 50 -8.19 2.64 3.24
C GLY A 50 -8.75 1.90 4.46
N TYR A 51 -9.30 0.71 4.25
CA TYR A 51 -9.80 -0.14 5.34
C TYR A 51 -8.68 -0.62 6.26
N ILE A 52 -7.53 -1.02 5.71
CA ILE A 52 -6.34 -1.43 6.48
C ILE A 52 -5.77 -0.27 7.31
N THR A 53 -5.60 0.91 6.73
CA THR A 53 -5.03 2.08 7.47
C THR A 53 -5.97 2.60 8.55
N SER A 54 -7.25 2.22 8.49
CA SER A 54 -8.26 2.48 9.52
C SER A 54 -8.23 1.44 10.66
N PHE A 55 -7.34 0.44 10.60
CA PHE A 55 -7.31 -0.65 11.59
C PHE A 55 -7.07 -0.16 13.01
N GLY A 56 -6.41 0.98 13.21
CA GLY A 56 -6.25 1.59 14.54
C GLY A 56 -7.56 1.81 15.28
N PHE A 57 -8.67 2.12 14.58
CA PHE A 57 -10.02 2.17 15.16
C PHE A 57 -10.48 0.77 15.62
N PHE A 58 -10.36 -0.24 14.77
CA PHE A 58 -10.76 -1.61 15.11
C PHE A 58 -9.91 -2.16 16.26
N GLN A 59 -8.60 -1.92 16.22
CA GLN A 59 -7.67 -2.37 17.27
C GLN A 59 -8.08 -1.83 18.63
N GLN A 60 -8.36 -0.53 18.72
CA GLN A 60 -8.79 0.10 19.95
C GLN A 60 -10.08 -0.53 20.49
N TYR A 61 -11.09 -0.68 19.65
CA TYR A 61 -12.36 -1.31 20.02
C TYR A 61 -12.19 -2.76 20.45
N TYR A 62 -11.41 -3.55 19.73
CA TYR A 62 -11.23 -4.97 20.04
C TYR A 62 -10.44 -5.21 21.32
N VAL A 63 -9.42 -4.38 21.60
CA VAL A 63 -8.68 -4.44 22.87
C VAL A 63 -9.65 -4.27 24.06
N GLU A 64 -10.53 -3.30 23.99
CA GLU A 64 -11.51 -3.01 25.05
C GLU A 64 -12.57 -4.13 25.20
N GLN A 65 -13.15 -4.55 24.07
CA GLN A 65 -14.24 -5.52 24.06
C GLN A 65 -13.81 -6.96 24.38
N LEU A 66 -12.68 -7.40 23.83
CA LEU A 66 -12.20 -8.76 23.98
C LEU A 66 -11.25 -8.93 25.18
N ARG A 67 -10.85 -7.82 25.83
CA ARG A 67 -9.87 -7.78 26.92
C ARG A 67 -8.59 -8.55 26.58
N ARG A 68 -8.10 -8.39 25.35
CA ARG A 68 -6.88 -9.01 24.85
C ARG A 68 -5.79 -7.96 24.65
N SER A 69 -4.55 -8.43 24.62
CA SER A 69 -3.41 -7.54 24.39
C SER A 69 -3.50 -6.87 23.00
N ALA A 70 -3.00 -5.65 22.89
CA ALA A 70 -2.90 -4.95 21.61
C ALA A 70 -2.07 -5.74 20.58
N SER A 71 -1.08 -6.52 21.04
CA SER A 71 -0.30 -7.44 20.22
C SER A 71 -1.16 -8.55 19.62
N ASP A 72 -2.02 -9.21 20.42
CA ASP A 72 -2.91 -10.27 19.92
C ASP A 72 -3.87 -9.71 18.87
N ILE A 73 -4.45 -8.54 19.14
CA ILE A 73 -5.40 -7.90 18.23
C ILE A 73 -4.73 -7.47 16.93
N SER A 74 -3.49 -7.00 16.98
CA SER A 74 -2.77 -6.53 15.79
C SER A 74 -2.52 -7.64 14.75
N TRP A 75 -2.53 -8.93 15.15
CA TRP A 75 -2.44 -10.04 14.20
C TRP A 75 -3.60 -10.05 13.19
N ILE A 76 -4.79 -9.54 13.55
CA ILE A 76 -5.94 -9.46 12.64
C ILE A 76 -5.61 -8.55 11.46
N GLY A 77 -5.20 -7.30 11.73
CA GLY A 77 -4.84 -6.35 10.69
C GLY A 77 -3.55 -6.71 9.95
N SER A 78 -2.58 -7.30 10.66
CA SER A 78 -1.32 -7.75 10.05
C SER A 78 -1.52 -8.92 9.09
N THR A 79 -2.42 -9.87 9.41
CA THR A 79 -2.84 -10.94 8.49
C THR A 79 -3.50 -10.38 7.24
N GLN A 80 -4.32 -9.36 7.40
CA GLN A 80 -4.98 -8.68 6.29
C GLN A 80 -3.94 -8.04 5.33
N MET A 81 -2.92 -7.34 5.87
CA MET A 81 -1.83 -6.78 5.08
C MET A 81 -0.95 -7.85 4.43
N PHE A 82 -0.64 -8.91 5.18
CA PHE A 82 0.11 -10.06 4.65
C PHE A 82 -0.58 -10.63 3.42
N LEU A 83 -1.86 -10.97 3.54
CA LEU A 83 -2.63 -11.58 2.45
C LEU A 83 -2.83 -10.63 1.27
N LEU A 84 -3.00 -9.32 1.51
CA LEU A 84 -3.05 -8.34 0.44
C LEU A 84 -1.79 -8.40 -0.44
N ASN A 85 -0.61 -8.40 0.16
CA ASN A 85 0.65 -8.40 -0.56
C ASN A 85 1.01 -9.79 -1.11
N PHE A 86 0.86 -10.83 -0.30
CA PHE A 86 1.21 -12.20 -0.66
C PHE A 86 0.31 -12.78 -1.74
N VAL A 87 -1.00 -12.66 -1.61
CA VAL A 87 -1.96 -13.07 -2.65
C VAL A 87 -1.86 -12.15 -3.86
N GLY A 88 -1.58 -10.85 -3.64
CA GLY A 88 -1.31 -9.87 -4.70
C GLY A 88 -0.17 -10.30 -5.62
N PHE A 89 0.87 -10.93 -5.10
CA PHE A 89 1.95 -11.50 -5.91
C PHE A 89 1.42 -12.51 -6.95
N PHE A 90 0.47 -13.34 -6.59
CA PHE A 90 -0.14 -14.32 -7.51
C PHE A 90 -1.22 -13.70 -8.39
N SER A 91 -2.10 -12.88 -7.82
CA SER A 91 -3.29 -12.35 -8.49
C SER A 91 -2.97 -11.31 -9.57
N GLY A 92 -1.86 -10.58 -9.45
CA GLY A 92 -1.42 -9.64 -10.49
C GLY A 92 -1.32 -10.25 -11.88
N ARG A 93 -1.07 -11.56 -11.98
CA ARG A 93 -1.00 -12.33 -13.23
C ARG A 93 -2.33 -12.67 -13.86
N THR A 94 -3.42 -12.55 -13.12
CA THR A 94 -4.75 -12.79 -13.68
C THR A 94 -5.08 -11.81 -14.80
N VAL A 95 -4.40 -10.64 -14.82
CA VAL A 95 -4.47 -9.68 -15.93
C VAL A 95 -3.85 -10.28 -17.18
N ASP A 96 -2.62 -10.81 -17.08
CA ASP A 96 -1.88 -11.36 -18.21
C ASP A 96 -2.56 -12.62 -18.79
N SER A 97 -3.14 -13.45 -17.92
CA SER A 97 -3.86 -14.68 -18.30
C SER A 97 -5.30 -14.46 -18.75
N GLY A 98 -5.80 -13.21 -18.75
CA GLY A 98 -7.16 -12.88 -19.17
C GLY A 98 -8.24 -13.16 -18.13
N HIS A 99 -7.88 -13.51 -16.90
CA HIS A 99 -8.81 -13.85 -15.83
C HIS A 99 -9.09 -12.67 -14.88
N LEU A 100 -8.88 -11.41 -15.33
CA LEU A 100 -9.08 -10.21 -14.52
C LEU A 100 -10.47 -10.18 -13.88
N ARG A 101 -11.54 -10.43 -14.65
CA ARG A 101 -12.92 -10.39 -14.13
C ARG A 101 -13.15 -11.41 -13.01
N LEU A 102 -12.62 -12.63 -13.15
CA LEU A 102 -12.73 -13.66 -12.12
C LEU A 102 -12.03 -13.21 -10.84
N SER A 103 -10.81 -12.67 -10.95
CA SER A 103 -10.06 -12.13 -9.79
C SER A 103 -10.83 -11.01 -9.10
N LEU A 104 -11.36 -10.04 -9.86
CA LEU A 104 -12.12 -8.92 -9.29
C LEU A 104 -13.42 -9.40 -8.62
N THR A 105 -14.18 -10.28 -9.26
CA THR A 105 -15.44 -10.78 -8.69
C THR A 105 -15.20 -11.58 -7.41
N LEU A 106 -14.21 -12.48 -7.43
CA LEU A 106 -13.83 -13.27 -6.25
C LEU A 106 -13.31 -12.35 -5.13
N GLY A 107 -12.44 -11.40 -5.46
CA GLY A 107 -11.89 -10.45 -4.52
C GLY A 107 -12.97 -9.58 -3.87
N CYS A 108 -13.89 -9.03 -4.66
CA CYS A 108 -15.05 -8.26 -4.17
C CYS A 108 -15.96 -9.10 -3.28
N ALA A 109 -16.29 -10.33 -3.69
CA ALA A 109 -17.14 -11.23 -2.91
C ALA A 109 -16.52 -11.56 -1.55
N LEU A 110 -15.24 -11.93 -1.52
CA LEU A 110 -14.51 -12.23 -0.28
C LEU A 110 -14.40 -11.00 0.63
N GLN A 111 -14.09 -9.83 0.06
CA GLN A 111 -13.97 -8.60 0.84
C GLN A 111 -15.30 -8.21 1.47
N VAL A 112 -16.39 -8.19 0.68
CA VAL A 112 -17.74 -7.86 1.16
C VAL A 112 -18.17 -8.87 2.23
N ALA A 113 -18.01 -10.17 1.97
CA ALA A 113 -18.32 -11.22 2.95
C ALA A 113 -17.53 -11.05 4.26
N GLY A 114 -16.24 -10.75 4.16
CA GLY A 114 -15.37 -10.52 5.32
C GLY A 114 -15.81 -9.32 6.16
N VAL A 115 -16.10 -8.17 5.53
CA VAL A 115 -16.57 -6.97 6.25
C VAL A 115 -17.94 -7.21 6.89
N PHE A 116 -18.91 -7.79 6.17
CA PHE A 116 -20.21 -8.08 6.75
C PHE A 116 -20.12 -9.11 7.89
N SER A 117 -19.29 -10.15 7.74
CA SER A 117 -19.08 -11.15 8.80
C SER A 117 -18.43 -10.54 10.05
N THR A 118 -17.56 -9.53 9.88
CA THR A 118 -16.96 -8.78 10.99
C THR A 118 -18.02 -8.11 11.88
N ALA A 119 -19.13 -7.64 11.31
CA ALA A 119 -20.22 -7.01 12.07
C ALA A 119 -20.91 -7.97 13.04
N PHE A 120 -20.84 -9.27 12.80
CA PHE A 120 -21.45 -10.31 13.64
C PHE A 120 -20.43 -11.08 14.49
N ALA A 121 -19.15 -10.74 14.37
CA ALA A 121 -18.08 -11.40 15.09
C ALA A 121 -18.07 -11.01 16.57
N THR A 122 -18.09 -12.01 17.46
CA THR A 122 -18.11 -11.84 18.92
C THR A 122 -16.88 -12.39 19.62
N ARG A 123 -16.05 -13.17 18.92
CA ARG A 123 -14.85 -13.81 19.45
C ARG A 123 -13.65 -13.45 18.60
N TYR A 124 -12.45 -13.51 19.19
CA TYR A 124 -11.20 -13.21 18.51
C TYR A 124 -11.03 -13.95 17.18
N TRP A 125 -11.25 -15.27 17.18
CA TRP A 125 -11.07 -16.08 15.99
C TRP A 125 -12.10 -15.80 14.89
N HIS A 126 -13.34 -15.34 15.24
CA HIS A 126 -14.31 -14.85 14.24
C HIS A 126 -13.77 -13.62 13.50
N LEU A 127 -13.19 -12.66 14.27
CA LEU A 127 -12.61 -11.46 13.72
C LEU A 127 -11.36 -11.78 12.89
N PHE A 128 -10.53 -12.71 13.39
CA PHE A 128 -9.34 -13.15 12.66
C PHE A 128 -9.69 -13.76 11.30
N LEU A 129 -10.70 -14.65 11.24
CA LEU A 129 -11.15 -15.27 10.00
C LEU A 129 -11.91 -14.30 9.09
N ALA A 130 -12.81 -13.47 9.64
CA ALA A 130 -13.63 -12.55 8.85
C ALA A 130 -12.79 -11.36 8.33
N GLN A 131 -12.18 -10.59 9.23
CA GLN A 131 -11.46 -9.38 8.87
C GLN A 131 -10.04 -9.68 8.42
N GLY A 132 -9.30 -10.54 9.15
CA GLY A 132 -7.92 -10.87 8.82
C GLY A 132 -7.82 -11.70 7.54
N VAL A 133 -8.44 -12.88 7.53
CA VAL A 133 -8.28 -13.85 6.43
C VAL A 133 -9.19 -13.54 5.26
N CYS A 134 -10.51 -13.51 5.46
CA CYS A 134 -11.46 -13.38 4.36
C CYS A 134 -11.32 -12.04 3.63
N SER A 135 -11.31 -10.92 4.37
CA SER A 135 -11.09 -9.60 3.77
C SER A 135 -9.67 -9.48 3.18
N GLY A 136 -8.65 -10.04 3.85
CA GLY A 136 -7.26 -10.01 3.36
C GLY A 136 -7.07 -10.75 2.04
N LEU A 137 -7.68 -11.93 1.87
CA LEU A 137 -7.72 -12.64 0.59
C LEU A 137 -8.42 -11.80 -0.48
N GLY A 138 -9.58 -11.22 -0.13
CA GLY A 138 -10.30 -10.30 -1.03
C GLY A 138 -9.44 -9.15 -1.50
N HIS A 139 -8.72 -8.49 -0.60
CA HIS A 139 -7.80 -7.39 -0.91
C HIS A 139 -6.69 -7.84 -1.87
N GLY A 140 -6.09 -9.01 -1.64
CA GLY A 140 -5.03 -9.55 -2.50
C GLY A 140 -5.50 -9.84 -3.92
N PHE A 141 -6.74 -10.34 -4.11
CA PHE A 141 -7.31 -10.55 -5.44
C PHE A 141 -7.69 -9.26 -6.16
N LEU A 142 -7.88 -8.15 -5.44
CA LEU A 142 -8.29 -6.86 -6.03
C LEU A 142 -7.11 -5.94 -6.33
N PHE A 143 -6.20 -5.78 -5.39
CA PHE A 143 -5.19 -4.71 -5.41
C PHE A 143 -4.21 -4.84 -6.58
N ALA A 144 -3.50 -5.96 -6.66
CA ALA A 144 -2.43 -6.10 -7.64
C ALA A 144 -2.91 -6.11 -9.09
N PRO A 145 -4.03 -6.80 -9.47
CA PRO A 145 -4.56 -6.74 -10.81
C PRO A 145 -4.93 -5.32 -11.25
N VAL A 146 -5.58 -4.53 -10.38
CA VAL A 146 -6.01 -3.18 -10.73
C VAL A 146 -4.83 -2.22 -10.86
N VAL A 147 -3.85 -2.31 -9.96
CA VAL A 147 -2.62 -1.52 -10.09
C VAL A 147 -1.86 -1.85 -11.36
N ALA A 148 -1.86 -3.13 -11.79
CA ALA A 148 -1.17 -3.56 -13.01
C ALA A 148 -1.80 -3.03 -14.31
N ILE A 149 -3.11 -2.80 -14.35
CA ILE A 149 -3.77 -2.28 -15.56
C ILE A 149 -3.64 -0.76 -15.74
N LEU A 150 -3.49 0.01 -14.67
CA LEU A 150 -3.44 1.47 -14.76
C LEU A 150 -2.35 2.00 -15.69
N PRO A 151 -1.09 1.53 -15.62
CA PRO A 151 -0.03 1.96 -16.51
C PRO A 151 -0.27 1.66 -17.99
N THR A 152 -1.19 0.74 -18.33
CA THR A 152 -1.48 0.39 -19.72
C THR A 152 -2.33 1.43 -20.44
N TYR A 153 -2.99 2.31 -19.69
CA TYR A 153 -3.85 3.38 -20.21
C TYR A 153 -3.13 4.72 -20.36
N PHE A 154 -1.95 4.89 -19.72
CA PHE A 154 -1.23 6.15 -19.65
C PHE A 154 0.25 5.98 -19.97
N GLY A 155 0.76 6.78 -20.90
CA GLY A 155 2.20 6.93 -21.19
C GLY A 155 2.75 8.16 -20.47
N ARG A 156 2.39 9.35 -20.94
CA ARG A 156 2.88 10.63 -20.41
C ARG A 156 2.34 10.96 -19.02
N ASN A 157 1.05 10.71 -18.76
CA ASN A 157 0.38 11.06 -17.50
C ASN A 157 0.36 9.89 -16.48
N ARG A 158 1.21 8.89 -16.66
CA ARG A 158 1.22 7.65 -15.86
C ARG A 158 1.40 7.91 -14.36
N ALA A 159 2.34 8.77 -13.98
CA ALA A 159 2.61 9.07 -12.57
C ALA A 159 1.39 9.74 -11.90
N VAL A 160 0.77 10.71 -12.56
CA VAL A 160 -0.44 11.38 -12.07
C VAL A 160 -1.60 10.40 -11.92
N ALA A 161 -1.82 9.54 -12.92
CA ALA A 161 -2.90 8.55 -12.89
C ALA A 161 -2.74 7.55 -11.73
N VAL A 162 -1.53 7.01 -11.54
CA VAL A 162 -1.24 6.09 -10.43
C VAL A 162 -1.33 6.80 -9.08
N SER A 163 -0.83 8.04 -8.96
CA SER A 163 -0.92 8.82 -7.71
C SER A 163 -2.37 9.10 -7.32
N LEU A 164 -3.23 9.50 -8.26
CA LEU A 164 -4.66 9.71 -8.00
C LEU A 164 -5.37 8.42 -7.58
N ALA A 165 -5.03 7.29 -8.19
CA ALA A 165 -5.55 5.99 -7.76
C ALA A 165 -5.07 5.65 -6.33
N THR A 166 -3.78 5.85 -6.01
CA THR A 166 -3.24 5.55 -4.67
C THR A 166 -3.77 6.47 -3.58
N CYS A 167 -4.28 7.67 -3.90
CA CYS A 167 -4.99 8.53 -2.96
C CYS A 167 -6.22 7.84 -2.35
N GLY A 168 -6.74 6.78 -2.97
CA GLY A 168 -7.79 5.93 -2.41
C GLY A 168 -7.47 5.41 -1.00
N ALA A 169 -6.20 5.11 -0.69
CA ALA A 169 -5.80 4.69 0.65
C ALA A 169 -6.02 5.80 1.69
N SER A 170 -5.69 7.04 1.35
CA SER A 170 -5.89 8.18 2.24
C SER A 170 -7.37 8.53 2.39
N THR A 171 -8.13 8.59 1.30
CA THR A 171 -9.58 8.89 1.36
C THR A 171 -10.34 7.82 2.11
N GLY A 172 -10.05 6.52 1.90
CA GLY A 172 -10.64 5.43 2.68
C GLY A 172 -10.20 5.46 4.14
N GLY A 173 -8.90 5.75 4.39
CA GLY A 173 -8.34 5.91 5.73
C GLY A 173 -8.92 7.09 6.52
N MET A 174 -9.58 8.05 5.87
CA MET A 174 -10.40 9.09 6.50
C MET A 174 -11.86 8.65 6.66
N VAL A 175 -12.46 8.11 5.58
CA VAL A 175 -13.91 7.84 5.52
C VAL A 175 -14.32 6.74 6.50
N PHE A 176 -13.57 5.63 6.61
CA PHE A 176 -13.93 4.56 7.53
C PHE A 176 -13.88 4.99 9.01
N PRO A 177 -12.82 5.67 9.52
CA PRO A 177 -12.85 6.20 10.88
C PRO A 177 -13.90 7.30 11.07
N LEU A 178 -14.21 8.10 10.04
CA LEU A 178 -15.28 9.09 10.10
C LEU A 178 -16.66 8.42 10.26
N ILE A 179 -16.94 7.35 9.50
CA ILE A 179 -18.15 6.54 9.70
C ILE A 179 -18.19 5.99 11.12
N ALA A 180 -17.06 5.49 11.63
CA ALA A 180 -16.95 5.02 13.00
C ALA A 180 -17.27 6.12 14.02
N HIS A 181 -16.69 7.31 13.83
CA HIS A 181 -16.92 8.47 14.70
C HIS A 181 -18.40 8.87 14.78
N LEU A 182 -19.09 8.90 13.62
CA LEU A 182 -20.47 9.36 13.54
C LEU A 182 -21.51 8.28 13.95
N ALA A 183 -21.24 7.03 13.57
CA ALA A 183 -22.22 5.95 13.76
C ALA A 183 -22.06 5.18 15.08
N MET A 184 -20.81 4.99 15.56
CA MET A 184 -20.53 4.16 16.72
C MET A 184 -21.25 4.62 18.01
N PRO A 185 -21.30 5.93 18.36
CA PRO A 185 -21.97 6.37 19.58
C PRO A 185 -23.49 6.19 19.57
N ARG A 186 -24.09 6.17 18.36
CA ARG A 186 -25.56 6.10 18.20
C ARG A 186 -26.08 4.69 17.89
N LEU A 187 -25.34 3.95 17.07
CA LEU A 187 -25.78 2.69 16.49
C LEU A 187 -25.01 1.47 17.01
N GLY A 188 -23.88 1.71 17.71
CA GLY A 188 -22.97 0.66 18.15
C GLY A 188 -22.15 0.02 17.03
N PHE A 189 -21.26 -0.90 17.41
CA PHE A 189 -20.25 -1.49 16.52
C PHE A 189 -20.86 -2.22 15.32
N ARG A 190 -21.85 -3.09 15.57
CA ARG A 190 -22.47 -3.91 14.53
C ARG A 190 -22.99 -3.09 13.36
N TRP A 191 -23.80 -2.06 13.64
CA TRP A 191 -24.37 -1.22 12.60
C TRP A 191 -23.33 -0.33 11.91
N THR A 192 -22.35 0.13 12.67
CA THR A 192 -21.22 0.89 12.11
C THR A 192 -20.47 0.08 11.06
N VAL A 193 -20.14 -1.18 11.35
CA VAL A 193 -19.45 -2.05 10.41
C VAL A 193 -20.37 -2.45 9.24
N LEU A 194 -21.67 -2.61 9.46
CA LEU A 194 -22.63 -2.85 8.36
C LEU A 194 -22.69 -1.65 7.40
N ILE A 195 -22.66 -0.40 7.89
CA ILE A 195 -22.58 0.80 7.05
C ILE A 195 -21.29 0.80 6.23
N MET A 196 -20.14 0.51 6.87
CA MET A 196 -18.87 0.35 6.14
C MET A 196 -18.97 -0.75 5.07
N GLY A 197 -19.60 -1.88 5.40
CA GLY A 197 -19.87 -2.97 4.48
C GLY A 197 -20.73 -2.57 3.28
N CYS A 198 -21.74 -1.73 3.49
CA CYS A 198 -22.56 -1.18 2.40
C CYS A 198 -21.72 -0.28 1.47
N VAL A 199 -20.82 0.57 2.00
CA VAL A 199 -19.90 1.38 1.20
C VAL A 199 -18.97 0.49 0.39
N VAL A 200 -18.36 -0.52 1.02
CA VAL A 200 -17.48 -1.48 0.35
C VAL A 200 -18.25 -2.26 -0.73
N GLY A 201 -19.47 -2.69 -0.43
CA GLY A 201 -20.33 -3.42 -1.36
C GLY A 201 -20.75 -2.59 -2.57
N PHE A 202 -21.12 -1.33 -2.36
CA PHE A 202 -21.43 -0.40 -3.45
C PHE A 202 -20.20 -0.21 -4.36
N ASN A 203 -19.06 0.10 -3.77
CA ASN A 203 -17.80 0.22 -4.52
C ASN A 203 -17.46 -1.08 -5.28
N ALA A 204 -17.68 -2.25 -4.67
CA ALA A 204 -17.42 -3.54 -5.29
C ALA A 204 -18.27 -3.74 -6.56
N VAL A 205 -19.56 -3.39 -6.54
CA VAL A 205 -20.42 -3.43 -7.73
C VAL A 205 -19.88 -2.50 -8.82
N VAL A 206 -19.53 -1.27 -8.47
CA VAL A 206 -18.97 -0.29 -9.42
C VAL A 206 -17.66 -0.80 -10.03
N ILE A 207 -16.75 -1.34 -9.19
CA ILE A 207 -15.46 -1.89 -9.63
C ILE A 207 -15.67 -3.02 -10.65
N VAL A 208 -16.53 -4.00 -10.35
CA VAL A 208 -16.77 -5.15 -11.25
C VAL A 208 -17.41 -4.71 -12.57
N CYS A 209 -18.31 -3.73 -12.53
CA CYS A 209 -19.01 -3.24 -13.72
C CYS A 209 -18.09 -2.44 -14.67
N PHE A 210 -17.21 -1.59 -14.12
CA PHE A 210 -16.48 -0.60 -14.92
C PHE A 210 -15.00 -0.88 -15.12
N THR A 211 -14.39 -1.82 -14.35
CA THR A 211 -12.98 -2.16 -14.56
C THR A 211 -12.81 -2.99 -15.85
N ARG A 212 -11.87 -2.57 -16.70
CA ARG A 212 -11.57 -3.22 -17.97
C ARG A 212 -10.08 -3.35 -18.17
N ALA A 213 -9.62 -4.52 -18.66
CA ALA A 213 -8.27 -4.68 -19.16
C ALA A 213 -8.20 -4.19 -20.61
N ARG A 214 -7.17 -3.44 -20.95
CA ARG A 214 -6.91 -2.97 -22.31
C ARG A 214 -6.02 -3.95 -23.10
N VAL A 215 -5.07 -4.57 -22.39
CA VAL A 215 -4.01 -5.36 -23.02
C VAL A 215 -4.50 -6.78 -23.29
N PRO A 216 -4.27 -7.33 -24.51
CA PRO A 216 -4.59 -8.71 -24.80
C PRO A 216 -3.76 -9.68 -23.94
N THR A 217 -4.34 -10.85 -23.70
CA THR A 217 -3.74 -11.92 -22.90
C THR A 217 -2.35 -12.29 -23.39
N ARG A 218 -1.40 -12.37 -22.47
CA ARG A 218 -0.03 -12.84 -22.72
C ARG A 218 0.15 -14.24 -22.14
N LYS A 219 1.02 -15.04 -22.74
CA LYS A 219 1.46 -16.29 -22.08
C LYS A 219 2.11 -15.94 -20.75
N PRO A 220 1.63 -16.48 -19.61
CA PRO A 220 2.21 -16.19 -18.32
C PRO A 220 3.68 -16.61 -18.31
N ARG A 221 4.56 -15.67 -17.95
CA ARG A 221 5.97 -15.92 -17.71
C ARG A 221 6.17 -16.59 -16.34
N SER A 222 7.38 -17.08 -16.07
CA SER A 222 7.77 -17.71 -14.81
C SER A 222 7.28 -16.91 -13.58
N LEU A 223 6.73 -17.62 -12.59
CA LEU A 223 6.26 -17.03 -11.31
C LEU A 223 7.41 -16.41 -10.53
N PHE A 224 8.56 -17.04 -10.55
CA PHE A 224 9.72 -16.65 -9.82
C PHE A 224 10.88 -16.40 -10.77
N ASP A 225 11.54 -15.29 -10.62
CA ASP A 225 12.84 -15.00 -11.22
C ASP A 225 13.88 -14.91 -10.09
N PHE A 226 14.23 -16.07 -9.52
CA PHE A 226 15.23 -16.13 -8.45
C PHE A 226 16.59 -15.56 -8.87
N ARG A 227 16.87 -15.48 -10.19
CA ARG A 227 18.08 -14.84 -10.69
C ARG A 227 18.12 -13.33 -10.39
N ALA A 228 16.96 -12.69 -10.21
CA ALA A 228 16.89 -11.30 -9.79
C ALA A 228 17.54 -11.08 -8.41
N PHE A 229 17.47 -12.06 -7.51
CA PHE A 229 18.16 -11.99 -6.22
C PHE A 229 19.69 -12.16 -6.31
N ALA A 230 20.23 -12.56 -7.43
CA ALA A 230 21.67 -12.50 -7.69
C ALA A 230 22.14 -11.07 -8.06
N GLU A 231 21.21 -10.19 -8.45
CA GLU A 231 21.48 -8.77 -8.68
C GLU A 231 21.59 -8.05 -7.32
N VAL A 232 22.78 -7.63 -6.93
CA VAL A 232 23.05 -6.99 -5.62
C VAL A 232 22.12 -5.78 -5.37
N PRO A 233 21.92 -4.84 -6.31
CA PRO A 233 21.01 -3.70 -6.08
C PRO A 233 19.57 -4.12 -5.81
N TYR A 234 19.09 -5.14 -6.50
CA TYR A 234 17.72 -5.66 -6.29
C TYR A 234 17.56 -6.31 -4.91
N THR A 235 18.52 -7.14 -4.50
CA THR A 235 18.48 -7.81 -3.19
C THR A 235 18.59 -6.80 -2.05
N LEU A 236 19.49 -5.83 -2.15
CA LEU A 236 19.59 -4.75 -1.17
C LEU A 236 18.31 -3.92 -1.11
N PHE A 237 17.68 -3.66 -2.25
CA PHE A 237 16.39 -2.96 -2.27
C PHE A 237 15.29 -3.79 -1.59
N ALA A 238 15.23 -5.10 -1.81
CA ALA A 238 14.28 -5.98 -1.16
C ALA A 238 14.48 -6.01 0.36
N VAL A 239 15.73 -6.10 0.84
CA VAL A 239 16.09 -6.03 2.26
C VAL A 239 15.73 -4.66 2.85
N GLY A 240 16.05 -3.57 2.15
CA GLY A 240 15.68 -2.21 2.55
C GLY A 240 14.18 -2.03 2.66
N SER A 241 13.43 -2.60 1.72
CA SER A 241 11.96 -2.57 1.72
C SER A 241 11.37 -3.35 2.89
N PHE A 242 11.94 -4.50 3.22
CA PHE A 242 11.55 -5.28 4.40
C PHE A 242 11.66 -4.43 5.68
N PHE A 243 12.82 -3.81 5.92
CA PHE A 243 13.04 -2.99 7.11
C PHE A 243 12.20 -1.71 7.11
N ALA A 244 12.09 -1.01 5.99
CA ALA A 244 11.30 0.21 5.88
C ALA A 244 9.81 -0.04 6.19
N LEU A 245 9.22 -1.10 5.62
CA LEU A 245 7.82 -1.43 5.82
C LEU A 245 7.55 -2.19 7.14
N TRP A 246 8.59 -2.69 7.80
CA TRP A 246 8.48 -3.31 9.11
C TRP A 246 8.10 -2.32 10.20
N GLY A 247 8.57 -1.06 10.11
CA GLY A 247 8.27 -0.01 11.07
C GLY A 247 7.05 0.85 10.72
N ILE A 248 6.76 1.06 9.42
CA ILE A 248 5.83 2.10 8.98
C ILE A 248 4.40 1.94 9.50
N TYR A 249 3.88 0.69 9.56
CA TYR A 249 2.51 0.44 9.97
C TYR A 249 2.31 0.45 11.49
N PHE A 250 3.38 0.45 12.27
CA PHE A 250 3.30 0.58 13.72
C PHE A 250 2.50 1.83 14.13
N ALA A 251 2.79 2.97 13.53
CA ALA A 251 2.10 4.20 13.83
C ALA A 251 0.60 4.15 13.48
N TYR A 252 0.24 3.61 12.32
CA TYR A 252 -1.17 3.50 11.91
C TYR A 252 -2.01 2.64 12.84
N PHE A 253 -1.42 1.62 13.45
CA PHE A 253 -2.13 0.72 14.37
C PHE A 253 -2.19 1.29 15.78
N TYR A 254 -1.14 1.98 16.22
CA TYR A 254 -0.96 2.29 17.63
C TYR A 254 -1.15 3.76 18.00
N ILE A 255 -1.28 4.70 17.05
CA ILE A 255 -1.46 6.13 17.34
C ILE A 255 -2.72 6.39 18.19
N GLY A 256 -3.83 5.73 17.86
CA GLY A 256 -5.08 5.86 18.60
C GLY A 256 -4.99 5.25 20.01
N VAL A 257 -4.36 4.07 20.12
CA VAL A 257 -4.15 3.40 21.42
C VAL A 257 -3.20 4.21 22.29
N PHE A 258 -2.10 4.74 21.72
CA PHE A 258 -1.16 5.63 22.41
C PHE A 258 -1.86 6.89 22.92
N GLY A 259 -2.66 7.55 22.07
CA GLY A 259 -3.37 8.76 22.46
C GLY A 259 -4.27 8.54 23.69
N ARG A 260 -4.94 7.39 23.75
CA ARG A 260 -5.79 7.05 24.91
C ARG A 260 -5.00 6.59 26.13
N ALA A 261 -3.99 5.75 25.93
CA ALA A 261 -3.29 5.12 27.04
C ALA A 261 -2.24 6.05 27.71
N VAL A 262 -1.65 6.97 26.94
CA VAL A 262 -0.54 7.84 27.40
C VAL A 262 -0.96 9.28 27.58
N LEU A 263 -1.86 9.79 26.73
CA LEU A 263 -2.28 11.20 26.72
C LEU A 263 -3.72 11.41 27.20
N ASP A 264 -4.40 10.36 27.68
CA ASP A 264 -5.79 10.37 28.15
C ASP A 264 -6.78 11.01 27.16
N LEU A 265 -6.52 10.87 25.86
CA LEU A 265 -7.40 11.42 24.83
C LEU A 265 -8.79 10.79 24.86
N SER A 266 -9.80 11.58 24.59
CA SER A 266 -11.15 11.08 24.32
C SER A 266 -11.16 10.18 23.09
N GLN A 267 -12.17 9.31 22.97
CA GLN A 267 -12.36 8.45 21.78
C GLN A 267 -12.41 9.27 20.49
N THR A 268 -13.06 10.42 20.52
CA THR A 268 -13.14 11.36 19.39
C THR A 268 -11.77 11.87 18.97
N GLN A 269 -10.95 12.34 19.92
CA GLN A 269 -9.61 12.85 19.62
C GLN A 269 -8.69 11.76 19.09
N SER A 270 -8.77 10.56 19.65
CA SER A 270 -8.05 9.38 19.16
C SER A 270 -8.40 9.03 17.70
N LEU A 271 -9.69 9.02 17.35
CA LEU A 271 -10.14 8.83 15.96
C LEU A 271 -9.69 9.96 15.04
N LEU A 272 -9.77 11.21 15.51
CA LEU A 272 -9.31 12.37 14.73
C LEU A 272 -7.83 12.30 14.40
N SER A 273 -6.97 11.78 15.30
CA SER A 273 -5.55 11.61 15.02
C SER A 273 -5.29 10.66 13.82
N ILE A 274 -6.07 9.60 13.70
CA ILE A 274 -6.02 8.67 12.56
C ILE A 274 -6.52 9.36 11.28
N ILE A 275 -7.61 10.12 11.38
CA ILE A 275 -8.20 10.86 10.24
C ILE A 275 -7.21 11.90 9.73
N VAL A 276 -6.58 12.67 10.62
CA VAL A 276 -5.58 13.69 10.27
C VAL A 276 -4.38 13.04 9.58
N MET A 277 -3.81 11.97 10.15
CA MET A 277 -2.65 11.28 9.60
C MET A 277 -2.92 10.73 8.17
N ASN A 278 -4.11 10.19 7.93
CA ASN A 278 -4.51 9.73 6.59
C ASN A 278 -4.85 10.89 5.66
N GLY A 279 -5.51 11.94 6.16
CA GLY A 279 -5.95 13.10 5.36
C GLY A 279 -4.78 13.87 4.75
N VAL A 280 -3.77 14.18 5.56
CA VAL A 280 -2.54 14.82 5.05
C VAL A 280 -1.76 13.91 4.11
N GLY A 281 -2.01 12.61 4.19
CA GLY A 281 -1.45 11.62 3.29
C GLY A 281 -1.80 11.84 1.81
N LEU A 282 -2.89 12.56 1.50
CA LEU A 282 -3.20 12.97 0.11
C LEU A 282 -2.05 13.81 -0.46
N PHE A 283 -1.58 14.79 0.28
CA PHE A 283 -0.43 15.62 -0.10
C PHE A 283 0.87 14.80 -0.11
N GLY A 284 1.04 13.92 0.86
CA GLY A 284 2.19 13.01 0.97
C GLY A 284 2.31 12.04 -0.21
N ARG A 285 1.22 11.65 -0.86
CA ARG A 285 1.25 10.79 -2.06
C ARG A 285 1.53 11.55 -3.34
N VAL A 286 0.96 12.75 -3.49
CA VAL A 286 1.01 13.51 -4.76
C VAL A 286 2.27 14.35 -4.85
N ILE A 287 2.57 15.17 -3.83
CA ILE A 287 3.68 16.14 -3.90
C ILE A 287 5.04 15.45 -4.05
N PRO A 288 5.42 14.45 -3.22
CA PRO A 288 6.70 13.78 -3.38
C PRO A 288 6.82 13.01 -4.70
N ALA A 289 5.73 12.45 -5.24
CA ALA A 289 5.75 11.80 -6.54
C ALA A 289 6.05 12.79 -7.67
N LEU A 290 5.43 13.97 -7.66
CA LEU A 290 5.72 15.04 -8.63
C LEU A 290 7.16 15.58 -8.50
N LEU A 291 7.65 15.72 -7.27
CA LEU A 291 9.04 16.14 -7.03
C LEU A 291 10.04 15.07 -7.48
N ALA A 292 9.71 13.80 -7.29
CA ALA A 292 10.51 12.68 -7.75
C ALA A 292 10.65 12.66 -9.27
N ASP A 293 9.55 12.82 -9.99
CA ASP A 293 9.53 12.81 -11.45
C ASP A 293 10.28 14.02 -12.05
N ARG A 294 10.19 15.19 -11.39
CA ARG A 294 10.70 16.44 -11.98
C ARG A 294 12.14 16.79 -11.58
N TYR A 295 12.57 16.45 -10.35
CA TYR A 295 13.81 17.00 -9.79
C TYR A 295 14.78 15.97 -9.22
N PHE A 296 14.32 15.04 -8.38
CA PHE A 296 15.20 14.25 -7.52
C PHE A 296 15.35 12.77 -7.93
N GLY A 297 14.44 12.29 -8.77
CA GLY A 297 14.32 10.85 -9.06
C GLY A 297 13.61 10.07 -7.96
N ILE A 298 13.00 8.95 -8.35
CA ILE A 298 12.11 8.17 -7.47
C ILE A 298 12.87 7.59 -6.27
N LEU A 299 14.06 7.02 -6.48
CA LEU A 299 14.82 6.37 -5.41
C LEU A 299 15.31 7.38 -4.36
N ASN A 300 15.82 8.54 -4.76
CA ASN A 300 16.31 9.55 -3.83
C ASN A 300 15.18 10.15 -2.98
N THR A 301 14.01 10.37 -3.59
CA THR A 301 12.82 10.85 -2.89
C THR A 301 12.31 9.79 -1.92
N LEU A 302 12.36 8.49 -2.29
CA LEU A 302 12.01 7.39 -1.40
C LEU A 302 12.96 7.29 -0.20
N ILE A 303 14.29 7.42 -0.42
CA ILE A 303 15.30 7.46 0.64
C ILE A 303 14.96 8.55 1.65
N SER A 304 14.69 9.77 1.16
CA SER A 304 14.32 10.91 2.03
C SER A 304 13.04 10.65 2.79
N ALA A 305 12.00 10.10 2.14
CA ALA A 305 10.71 9.81 2.77
C ALA A 305 10.85 8.74 3.87
N VAL A 306 11.59 7.66 3.62
CA VAL A 306 11.83 6.60 4.61
C VAL A 306 12.68 7.10 5.78
N GLY A 307 13.75 7.86 5.50
CA GLY A 307 14.61 8.43 6.51
C GLY A 307 13.85 9.39 7.45
N VAL A 308 13.09 10.31 6.87
CA VAL A 308 12.23 11.23 7.65
C VAL A 308 11.19 10.46 8.46
N SER A 309 10.53 9.47 7.89
CA SER A 309 9.56 8.64 8.61
C SER A 309 10.19 7.90 9.79
N GLY A 310 11.40 7.35 9.62
CA GLY A 310 12.12 6.67 10.70
C GLY A 310 12.51 7.63 11.83
N ILE A 311 13.02 8.82 11.51
CA ILE A 311 13.33 9.87 12.49
C ILE A 311 12.06 10.30 13.23
N LEU A 312 10.94 10.46 12.53
CA LEU A 312 9.67 10.85 13.14
C LEU A 312 9.12 9.78 14.08
N ILE A 313 9.28 8.48 13.80
CA ILE A 313 8.90 7.42 14.75
C ILE A 313 9.77 7.50 16.02
N LEU A 314 11.07 7.75 15.90
CA LEU A 314 11.92 7.96 17.07
C LEU A 314 11.52 9.24 17.84
N GLY A 315 11.23 10.32 17.12
CA GLY A 315 10.74 11.57 17.71
C GLY A 315 9.38 11.45 18.39
N TRP A 316 8.58 10.45 18.04
CA TRP A 316 7.31 10.18 18.74
C TRP A 316 7.49 9.89 20.23
N ALA A 317 8.66 9.35 20.63
CA ALA A 317 8.99 9.13 22.04
C ALA A 317 8.99 10.43 22.89
N GLY A 318 9.19 11.59 22.27
CA GLY A 318 9.12 12.90 22.93
C GLY A 318 7.73 13.55 22.94
N VAL A 319 6.73 12.91 22.34
CA VAL A 319 5.36 13.47 22.28
C VAL A 319 4.64 13.22 23.61
N SER A 320 4.38 14.31 24.34
CA SER A 320 3.75 14.30 25.66
C SER A 320 2.48 15.17 25.76
N SER A 321 2.03 15.77 24.64
CA SER A 321 0.83 16.60 24.60
C SER A 321 -0.08 16.26 23.42
N THR A 322 -1.34 16.63 23.52
CA THR A 322 -2.34 16.45 22.46
C THR A 322 -1.94 17.16 21.18
N GLU A 323 -1.53 18.43 21.30
CA GLU A 323 -1.09 19.25 20.16
C GLU A 323 0.16 18.67 19.51
N GLY A 324 1.09 18.18 20.33
CA GLY A 324 2.29 17.47 19.87
C GLY A 324 1.94 16.22 19.07
N LEU A 325 0.95 15.42 19.51
CA LEU A 325 0.51 14.23 18.78
C LEU A 325 -0.12 14.58 17.43
N PHE A 326 -0.97 15.61 17.37
CA PHE A 326 -1.57 16.03 16.10
C PHE A 326 -0.53 16.63 15.15
N GLY A 327 0.40 17.47 15.66
CA GLY A 327 1.52 17.98 14.88
C GLY A 327 2.40 16.86 14.30
N TRP A 328 2.74 15.89 15.16
CA TRP A 328 3.48 14.70 14.73
C TRP A 328 2.71 13.88 13.68
N ALA A 329 1.40 13.65 13.88
CA ALA A 329 0.54 12.92 12.95
C ALA A 329 0.50 13.57 11.57
N VAL A 330 0.52 14.91 11.49
CA VAL A 330 0.58 15.66 10.22
C VAL A 330 1.89 15.37 9.49
N VAL A 331 3.03 15.56 10.15
CA VAL A 331 4.34 15.42 9.50
C VAL A 331 4.64 13.96 9.15
N TYR A 332 4.34 13.04 10.08
CA TYR A 332 4.49 11.61 9.85
C TYR A 332 3.56 11.11 8.73
N GLY A 333 2.31 11.57 8.72
CA GLY A 333 1.33 11.21 7.69
C GLY A 333 1.81 11.58 6.29
N ILE A 334 2.43 12.74 6.10
CA ILE A 334 3.03 13.14 4.82
C ILE A 334 4.18 12.19 4.44
N ALA A 335 5.15 11.98 5.34
CA ALA A 335 6.35 11.17 5.05
C ALA A 335 6.02 9.69 4.82
N ALA A 336 5.17 9.11 5.66
CA ALA A 336 4.77 7.70 5.56
C ALA A 336 3.95 7.41 4.30
N ASN A 337 3.06 8.32 3.89
CA ASN A 337 2.31 8.16 2.65
C ASN A 337 3.19 8.38 1.40
N ALA A 338 4.20 9.26 1.47
CA ALA A 338 5.24 9.36 0.43
C ALA A 338 5.98 8.04 0.26
N THR A 339 6.41 7.42 1.35
CA THR A 339 7.07 6.11 1.34
C THR A 339 6.20 5.05 0.66
N GLN A 340 4.93 4.96 1.03
CA GLN A 340 4.00 3.95 0.48
C GLN A 340 3.71 4.17 -1.01
N SER A 341 3.64 5.42 -1.50
CA SER A 341 3.35 5.72 -2.89
C SER A 341 4.57 5.54 -3.81
N LEU A 342 5.76 5.89 -3.33
CA LEU A 342 6.99 5.82 -4.11
C LEU A 342 7.59 4.41 -4.15
N PHE A 343 7.34 3.58 -3.14
CA PHE A 343 7.91 2.23 -3.03
C PHE A 343 7.65 1.35 -4.28
N PRO A 344 6.40 1.17 -4.78
CA PRO A 344 6.18 0.34 -5.97
C PRO A 344 6.81 0.94 -7.23
N ALA A 345 6.86 2.27 -7.34
CA ALA A 345 7.46 2.95 -8.47
C ALA A 345 8.99 2.76 -8.50
N ALA A 346 9.64 2.79 -7.33
CA ALA A 346 11.07 2.56 -7.20
C ALA A 346 11.50 1.15 -7.62
N VAL A 347 10.67 0.14 -7.36
CA VAL A 347 10.92 -1.24 -7.85
C VAL A 347 10.94 -1.27 -9.38
N GLY A 348 9.98 -0.58 -10.01
CA GLY A 348 9.91 -0.47 -11.47
C GLY A 348 11.16 0.17 -12.08
N ASP A 349 11.67 1.21 -11.43
CA ASP A 349 12.86 1.96 -11.87
C ASP A 349 14.19 1.18 -11.69
N LEU A 350 14.21 0.15 -10.84
CA LEU A 350 15.36 -0.76 -10.67
C LEU A 350 15.49 -1.82 -11.76
N SER A 351 14.44 -2.09 -12.50
CA SER A 351 14.44 -3.15 -13.51
C SER A 351 14.93 -2.60 -14.86
N THR A 352 16.00 -3.18 -15.39
CA THR A 352 16.51 -2.87 -16.73
C THR A 352 15.66 -3.50 -17.84
N ASP A 353 14.90 -4.57 -17.53
CA ASP A 353 14.04 -5.28 -18.48
C ASP A 353 12.56 -4.96 -18.14
N PRO A 354 11.87 -4.15 -18.98
CA PRO A 354 10.47 -3.78 -18.77
C PRO A 354 9.54 -5.01 -18.69
N THR A 355 9.94 -6.13 -19.33
CA THR A 355 9.14 -7.35 -19.37
C THR A 355 9.16 -8.12 -18.05
N ARG A 356 10.11 -7.87 -17.15
CA ARG A 356 10.29 -8.53 -15.85
C ARG A 356 9.86 -7.66 -14.66
N VAL A 357 9.49 -6.40 -14.89
CA VAL A 357 9.10 -5.46 -13.83
C VAL A 357 8.00 -6.05 -12.95
N GLY A 358 6.93 -6.59 -13.53
CA GLY A 358 5.81 -7.15 -12.77
C GLY A 358 6.23 -8.32 -11.87
N THR A 359 7.08 -9.23 -12.37
CA THR A 359 7.62 -10.35 -11.56
C THR A 359 8.51 -9.84 -10.42
N LYS A 360 9.40 -8.88 -10.70
CA LYS A 360 10.28 -8.27 -9.68
C LYS A 360 9.47 -7.52 -8.61
N VAL A 361 8.48 -6.73 -9.01
CA VAL A 361 7.56 -6.07 -8.05
C VAL A 361 6.85 -7.10 -7.19
N GLY A 362 6.29 -8.13 -7.78
CA GLY A 362 5.60 -9.19 -7.05
C GLY A 362 6.49 -9.90 -6.03
N MET A 363 7.74 -10.25 -6.39
CA MET A 363 8.66 -10.89 -5.46
C MET A 363 9.03 -9.99 -4.27
N ILE A 364 9.20 -8.68 -4.48
CA ILE A 364 9.42 -7.74 -3.38
C ILE A 364 8.17 -7.62 -2.52
N LEU A 365 6.96 -7.58 -3.10
CA LEU A 365 5.72 -7.60 -2.34
C LEU A 365 5.60 -8.86 -1.47
N ALA A 366 6.04 -10.02 -1.95
CA ALA A 366 6.10 -11.24 -1.15
C ALA A 366 7.08 -11.13 0.03
N VAL A 367 8.25 -10.52 -0.15
CA VAL A 367 9.21 -10.24 0.95
C VAL A 367 8.59 -9.27 1.95
N VAL A 368 8.01 -8.18 1.48
CA VAL A 368 7.38 -7.15 2.29
C VAL A 368 6.13 -7.66 3.03
N SER A 369 5.43 -8.66 2.49
CA SER A 369 4.29 -9.25 3.17
C SER A 369 4.65 -9.76 4.56
N VAL A 370 5.84 -10.35 4.72
CA VAL A 370 6.34 -10.87 6.00
C VAL A 370 6.62 -9.73 6.99
N SER A 371 7.18 -8.60 6.53
CA SER A 371 7.42 -7.44 7.38
C SER A 371 6.11 -6.80 7.85
N CYS A 372 5.14 -6.65 6.97
CA CYS A 372 3.79 -6.16 7.31
C CYS A 372 3.05 -7.10 8.27
N PHE A 373 3.30 -8.43 8.16
CA PHE A 373 2.70 -9.41 9.04
C PHE A 373 3.24 -9.34 10.47
N THR A 374 4.54 -9.16 10.62
CA THR A 374 5.21 -9.26 11.92
C THR A 374 5.42 -7.93 12.63
N GLY A 375 5.50 -6.80 11.90
CA GLY A 375 5.84 -5.49 12.46
C GLY A 375 4.90 -5.02 13.57
N PRO A 376 3.60 -4.82 13.32
CA PRO A 376 2.68 -4.34 14.34
C PRO A 376 2.55 -5.28 15.55
N PRO A 377 2.49 -6.64 15.41
CA PRO A 377 2.49 -7.54 16.57
C PRO A 377 3.75 -7.46 17.43
N ILE A 378 4.94 -7.33 16.81
CA ILE A 378 6.20 -7.14 17.55
C ILE A 378 6.16 -5.83 18.32
N GLY A 379 5.74 -4.73 17.68
CA GLY A 379 5.55 -3.45 18.36
C GLY A 379 4.63 -3.56 19.58
N GLY A 380 3.49 -4.22 19.43
CA GLY A 380 2.56 -4.46 20.53
C GLY A 380 3.13 -5.34 21.63
N ARG A 381 3.93 -6.36 21.27
CA ARG A 381 4.59 -7.21 22.27
C ARG A 381 5.64 -6.43 23.06
N LEU A 382 6.41 -5.57 22.40
CA LEU A 382 7.38 -4.71 23.07
C LEU A 382 6.72 -3.76 24.08
N ILE A 383 5.55 -3.17 23.73
CA ILE A 383 4.77 -2.34 24.65
C ILE A 383 4.32 -3.18 25.85
N ALA A 384 3.80 -4.37 25.65
CA ALA A 384 3.30 -5.23 26.71
C ALA A 384 4.42 -5.75 27.64
N LEU A 385 5.63 -6.01 27.13
CA LEU A 385 6.78 -6.45 27.92
C LEU A 385 7.36 -5.35 28.82
N HIS A 386 7.05 -4.09 28.54
CA HIS A 386 7.57 -2.94 29.26
C HIS A 386 6.44 -2.13 29.91
N ASP A 387 5.44 -2.80 30.48
CA ASP A 387 4.37 -2.22 31.29
C ASP A 387 3.60 -1.07 30.59
N GLY A 388 3.39 -1.19 29.28
CA GLY A 388 2.70 -0.19 28.49
C GLY A 388 3.60 0.94 27.95
N ASN A 389 4.91 0.88 28.14
CA ASN A 389 5.85 1.87 27.63
C ASN A 389 6.06 1.68 26.11
N TYR A 390 5.81 2.73 25.33
CA TYR A 390 5.93 2.73 23.88
C TYR A 390 7.36 2.90 23.36
N LEU A 391 8.31 3.32 24.20
CA LEU A 391 9.67 3.67 23.79
C LEU A 391 10.36 2.54 22.99
N TYR A 392 10.27 1.31 23.46
CA TYR A 392 10.94 0.18 22.80
C TYR A 392 10.31 -0.17 21.45
N ALA A 393 9.00 0.00 21.33
CA ALA A 393 8.31 -0.20 20.06
C ALA A 393 8.62 0.93 19.06
N GLN A 394 8.74 2.18 19.54
CA GLN A 394 9.16 3.33 18.75
C GLN A 394 10.62 3.19 18.29
N LEU A 395 11.52 2.74 19.20
CA LEU A 395 12.91 2.42 18.83
C LEU A 395 12.97 1.31 17.78
N PHE A 396 12.22 0.22 17.98
CA PHE A 396 12.14 -0.87 16.99
C PHE A 396 11.70 -0.37 15.61
N GLY A 397 10.57 0.34 15.53
CA GLY A 397 10.01 0.84 14.28
C GLY A 397 10.92 1.86 13.60
N GLY A 398 11.41 2.84 14.36
CA GLY A 398 12.26 3.91 13.85
C GLY A 398 13.64 3.41 13.39
N LEU A 399 14.31 2.57 14.17
CA LEU A 399 15.61 1.99 13.79
C LEU A 399 15.49 1.03 12.60
N ALA A 400 14.41 0.24 12.53
CA ALA A 400 14.13 -0.59 11.36
C ALA A 400 14.01 0.27 10.10
N MET A 401 13.23 1.35 10.12
CA MET A 401 13.10 2.25 8.98
C MET A 401 14.41 2.92 8.59
N LEU A 402 15.23 3.35 9.56
CA LEU A 402 16.54 3.93 9.29
C LEU A 402 17.52 2.89 8.69
N ALA A 403 17.47 1.64 9.14
CA ALA A 403 18.23 0.55 8.53
C ALA A 403 17.80 0.34 7.07
N GLY A 404 16.49 0.37 6.80
CA GLY A 404 15.95 0.33 5.43
C GLY A 404 16.42 1.53 4.57
N CYS A 405 16.41 2.74 5.14
CA CYS A 405 16.93 3.94 4.50
C CYS A 405 18.40 3.79 4.11
N LEU A 406 19.25 3.33 5.05
CA LEU A 406 20.68 3.09 4.80
C LEU A 406 20.92 2.09 3.66
N THR A 407 20.13 1.01 3.63
CA THR A 407 20.20 0.02 2.55
C THR A 407 19.85 0.64 1.19
N TYR A 408 18.83 1.48 1.13
CA TYR A 408 18.48 2.21 -0.09
C TYR A 408 19.57 3.21 -0.52
N VAL A 409 20.25 3.86 0.43
CA VAL A 409 21.41 4.72 0.13
C VAL A 409 22.51 3.91 -0.54
N VAL A 410 22.83 2.71 -0.03
CA VAL A 410 23.81 1.82 -0.67
C VAL A 410 23.38 1.44 -2.09
N VAL A 411 22.09 1.15 -2.32
CA VAL A 411 21.54 0.89 -3.66
C VAL A 411 21.76 2.10 -4.59
N ALA A 412 21.54 3.32 -4.09
CA ALA A 412 21.74 4.54 -4.90
C ALA A 412 23.19 4.72 -5.35
N PHE A 413 24.17 4.38 -4.49
CA PHE A 413 25.60 4.44 -4.84
C PHE A 413 26.04 3.36 -5.83
N GLN A 414 25.37 2.21 -5.86
CA GLN A 414 25.70 1.10 -6.76
C GLN A 414 25.07 1.26 -8.15
N ARG A 415 24.16 2.22 -8.34
CA ARG A 415 23.59 2.49 -9.67
C ARG A 415 24.63 3.16 -10.55
N PRO A 416 24.86 2.66 -11.79
CA PRO A 416 25.59 3.43 -12.77
C PRO A 416 24.85 4.77 -12.97
N LYS A 417 25.57 5.89 -12.85
CA LYS A 417 25.00 7.21 -13.18
C LYS A 417 24.47 7.13 -14.60
N LYS A 418 23.14 7.22 -14.79
CA LYS A 418 22.60 7.48 -16.11
C LYS A 418 23.24 8.80 -16.54
N MET A 419 24.07 8.76 -17.61
CA MET A 419 24.53 9.97 -18.25
C MET A 419 23.27 10.73 -18.69
N THR A 420 23.08 11.87 -18.07
CA THR A 420 22.04 12.87 -18.41
C THR A 420 22.27 13.40 -19.80
#